data_5a2bab5ddcf523c68a6b506572301880
#
_entry.id   5a2bab5ddcf523c68a6b506572301880
#
_cell.length_a   1.000
_cell.length_b   1.000
_cell.length_c   1.000
_cell.angle_alpha   90.00
_cell.angle_beta   90.00
_cell.angle_gamma   90.00
#
_symmetry.space_group_name_H-M   'P 1'
#
loop_
_entity.id
_entity.type
_entity.pdbx_description
1 polymer ?
#
loop_
_entity_poly.entity_id
_entity_poly.type
_entity_poly.pdbx_seq_one_letter_code
_entity_poly.pdbx_strand_id
1 'polypeptide(L)'
;KSFALLYPYSIPLYRRLGWEIISNKMTYVIKDTQVPQKIREPGYVRRVAWDDQDFKLLHGMFAAKTHGCLYRNKLAWEEYFRWDEDDTVVAIYYTAKDVPTGYMVYMISSDILHVKEMIYLDREAQLGLWEYIHKHDSMIDEVRGNNYYSEPIAFELDDSDIKETIRPY
;
A
#
# COMPACT_ATOMS: atom_id res chain seq x y z
N LYS A 1 4.59 29.39 -1.49
CA LYS A 1 3.98 28.08 -1.76
C LYS A 1 2.66 28.32 -2.46
N SER A 2 2.36 27.52 -3.50
CA SER A 2 1.12 27.68 -4.28
C SER A 2 -0.06 26.92 -3.65
N PHE A 3 0.19 25.84 -2.91
CA PHE A 3 -0.82 25.04 -2.20
C PHE A 3 -0.18 24.24 -1.06
N ALA A 4 -1.00 23.72 -0.16
CA ALA A 4 -0.63 22.82 0.91
C ALA A 4 -1.61 21.66 0.98
N LEU A 5 -1.15 20.49 1.40
CA LEU A 5 -1.94 19.28 1.59
C LEU A 5 -1.87 18.84 3.05
N LEU A 6 -2.96 18.32 3.58
CA LEU A 6 -3.01 17.72 4.91
C LEU A 6 -4.08 16.62 4.97
N TYR A 7 -3.95 15.75 5.96
CA TYR A 7 -5.02 14.84 6.36
C TYR A 7 -5.93 15.53 7.40
N PRO A 8 -7.23 15.74 7.13
CA PRO A 8 -8.05 16.56 8.00
C PRO A 8 -8.48 15.82 9.28
N TYR A 9 -8.18 16.37 10.43
CA TYR A 9 -8.78 15.95 11.70
C TYR A 9 -10.31 16.20 11.71
N SER A 10 -10.76 17.30 11.12
CA SER A 10 -12.17 17.67 11.02
C SER A 10 -12.45 18.39 9.71
N ILE A 11 -13.10 17.73 8.79
CA ILE A 11 -13.49 18.30 7.48
C ILE A 11 -14.27 19.63 7.65
N PRO A 12 -15.31 19.73 8.51
CA PRO A 12 -16.05 20.99 8.68
C PRO A 12 -15.19 22.15 9.18
N LEU A 13 -14.18 21.87 10.02
CA LEU A 13 -13.25 22.90 10.50
C LEU A 13 -12.40 23.43 9.36
N TYR A 14 -11.78 22.54 8.61
CA TYR A 14 -10.88 22.92 7.51
C TYR A 14 -11.62 23.61 6.37
N ARG A 15 -12.84 23.18 6.03
CA ARG A 15 -13.66 23.87 5.02
C ARG A 15 -13.96 25.32 5.39
N ARG A 16 -14.22 25.62 6.68
CA ARG A 16 -14.39 27.01 7.16
C ARG A 16 -13.11 27.86 7.00
N LEU A 17 -11.96 27.22 6.93
CA LEU A 17 -10.66 27.88 6.73
C LEU A 17 -10.22 27.91 5.25
N GLY A 18 -11.10 27.54 4.32
CA GLY A 18 -10.84 27.59 2.88
C GLY A 18 -10.13 26.36 2.31
N TRP A 19 -10.05 25.25 3.05
CA TRP A 19 -9.55 23.99 2.56
C TRP A 19 -10.64 23.19 1.86
N GLU A 20 -10.26 22.36 0.89
CA GLU A 20 -11.21 21.51 0.18
C GLU A 20 -10.65 20.10 -0.01
N ILE A 21 -11.58 19.13 -0.11
CA ILE A 21 -11.26 17.72 -0.35
C ILE A 21 -10.81 17.55 -1.80
N ILE A 22 -9.71 16.84 -2.02
CA ILE A 22 -9.16 16.63 -3.35
C ILE A 22 -9.11 15.15 -3.78
N SER A 23 -9.30 14.22 -2.85
CA SER A 23 -9.23 12.79 -3.12
C SER A 23 -10.14 11.98 -2.21
N ASN A 24 -10.26 10.69 -2.51
CA ASN A 24 -10.88 9.70 -1.64
C ASN A 24 -9.85 8.63 -1.28
N LYS A 25 -9.96 8.13 -0.06
CA LYS A 25 -9.21 6.98 0.42
C LYS A 25 -10.15 5.79 0.51
N MET A 26 -9.81 4.68 -0.10
CA MET A 26 -10.48 3.40 0.08
C MET A 26 -9.70 2.56 1.08
N THR A 27 -10.39 2.03 2.07
CA THR A 27 -9.84 1.03 3.00
C THR A 27 -10.56 -0.28 2.78
N TYR A 28 -9.84 -1.39 2.93
CA TYR A 28 -10.40 -2.73 2.81
C TYR A 28 -10.05 -3.60 4.01
N VAL A 29 -10.91 -4.56 4.27
CA VAL A 29 -10.70 -5.67 5.20
C VAL A 29 -11.09 -6.95 4.49
N ILE A 30 -10.15 -7.88 4.39
CA ILE A 30 -10.35 -9.21 3.80
C ILE A 30 -9.90 -10.28 4.79
N LYS A 31 -10.52 -11.45 4.76
CA LYS A 31 -10.09 -12.59 5.55
C LYS A 31 -8.89 -13.27 4.88
N ASP A 32 -8.09 -13.99 5.65
CA ASP A 32 -7.01 -14.84 5.15
C ASP A 32 -7.47 -15.77 4.02
N THR A 33 -8.65 -16.38 4.19
CA THR A 33 -9.28 -17.31 3.22
C THR A 33 -9.70 -16.65 1.90
N GLN A 34 -9.83 -15.33 1.86
CA GLN A 34 -10.20 -14.55 0.68
C GLN A 34 -8.98 -14.06 -0.12
N VAL A 35 -7.79 -14.16 0.46
CA VAL A 35 -6.54 -13.82 -0.26
C VAL A 35 -6.33 -14.78 -1.42
N PRO A 36 -5.98 -14.31 -2.63
CA PRO A 36 -5.81 -15.17 -3.80
C PRO A 36 -4.80 -16.30 -3.55
N GLN A 37 -5.24 -17.55 -3.74
CA GLN A 37 -4.44 -18.73 -3.34
C GLN A 37 -3.63 -19.37 -4.48
N LYS A 38 -4.03 -19.14 -5.73
CA LYS A 38 -3.48 -19.88 -6.89
C LYS A 38 -2.55 -19.05 -7.78
N ILE A 39 -1.97 -18.00 -7.23
CA ILE A 39 -1.04 -17.15 -7.96
C ILE A 39 0.35 -17.80 -7.92
N ARG A 40 1.01 -17.92 -9.06
CA ARG A 40 2.41 -18.30 -9.19
C ARG A 40 3.07 -17.39 -10.20
N GLU A 41 3.64 -16.32 -9.70
CA GLU A 41 4.42 -15.43 -10.55
C GLU A 41 5.88 -15.89 -10.63
N PRO A 42 6.57 -15.65 -11.76
CA PRO A 42 7.93 -16.11 -11.97
C PRO A 42 8.98 -15.39 -11.13
N GLY A 43 8.62 -14.26 -10.58
CA GLY A 43 9.48 -13.43 -9.75
C GLY A 43 9.52 -13.88 -8.29
N TYR A 44 10.02 -13.02 -7.44
CA TYR A 44 10.15 -13.27 -6.00
C TYR A 44 10.03 -11.99 -5.18
N VAL A 45 9.69 -12.14 -3.90
CA VAL A 45 9.65 -11.02 -2.95
C VAL A 45 10.83 -11.09 -2.00
N ARG A 46 11.50 -9.95 -1.80
CA ARG A 46 12.60 -9.77 -0.84
C ARG A 46 12.27 -8.68 0.16
N ARG A 47 12.49 -8.95 1.44
CA ARG A 47 12.43 -7.93 2.49
C ARG A 47 13.69 -7.08 2.43
N VAL A 48 13.54 -5.78 2.59
CA VAL A 48 14.63 -4.80 2.53
C VAL A 48 14.51 -3.79 3.66
N ALA A 49 15.56 -3.04 3.90
CA ALA A 49 15.51 -1.90 4.82
C ALA A 49 14.70 -0.75 4.21
N TRP A 50 14.13 0.11 5.04
CA TRP A 50 13.31 1.25 4.59
C TRP A 50 14.10 2.31 3.80
N ASP A 51 15.43 2.32 3.93
CA ASP A 51 16.32 3.22 3.18
C ASP A 51 16.85 2.62 1.86
N ASP A 52 16.42 1.40 1.50
CA ASP A 52 16.78 0.71 0.25
C ASP A 52 16.51 1.58 -0.98
N GLN A 53 17.43 1.52 -1.95
CA GLN A 53 17.37 2.37 -3.14
C GLN A 53 16.27 1.95 -4.11
N ASP A 54 16.04 0.64 -4.29
CA ASP A 54 15.00 0.12 -5.18
C ASP A 54 13.62 0.50 -4.66
N PHE A 55 13.40 0.45 -3.34
CA PHE A 55 12.18 0.90 -2.70
C PHE A 55 11.86 2.36 -3.01
N LYS A 56 12.85 3.26 -2.83
CA LYS A 56 12.68 4.69 -3.10
C LYS A 56 12.50 4.99 -4.58
N LEU A 57 13.21 4.26 -5.44
CA LEU A 57 13.08 4.37 -6.89
C LEU A 57 11.68 4.00 -7.36
N LEU A 58 11.14 2.85 -6.91
CA LEU A 58 9.79 2.38 -7.24
C LEU A 58 8.74 3.41 -6.84
N HIS A 59 8.83 3.96 -5.63
CA HIS A 59 7.92 5.03 -5.20
C HIS A 59 8.02 6.25 -6.10
N GLY A 60 9.24 6.68 -6.45
CA GLY A 60 9.45 7.81 -7.35
C GLY A 60 8.87 7.59 -8.75
N MET A 61 9.04 6.38 -9.31
CA MET A 61 8.46 6.00 -10.61
C MET A 61 6.92 6.02 -10.58
N PHE A 62 6.33 5.52 -9.50
CA PHE A 62 4.89 5.54 -9.30
C PHE A 62 4.37 6.97 -9.13
N ALA A 63 5.01 7.77 -8.28
CA ALA A 63 4.62 9.16 -8.02
C ALA A 63 4.67 10.03 -9.29
N ALA A 64 5.64 9.78 -10.17
CA ALA A 64 5.76 10.50 -11.45
C ALA A 64 4.60 10.22 -12.43
N LYS A 65 3.89 9.09 -12.27
CA LYS A 65 2.78 8.67 -13.15
C LYS A 65 1.41 8.83 -12.49
N THR A 66 1.36 9.02 -11.17
CA THR A 66 0.11 9.02 -10.40
C THR A 66 -0.25 10.43 -9.95
N HIS A 67 -1.38 10.93 -10.45
CA HIS A 67 -1.85 12.25 -10.08
C HIS A 67 -2.16 12.35 -8.58
N GLY A 68 -1.62 13.40 -7.93
CA GLY A 68 -1.81 13.63 -6.49
C GLY A 68 -0.88 12.82 -5.57
N CYS A 69 -0.08 11.89 -6.09
CA CYS A 69 0.92 11.20 -5.29
C CYS A 69 2.10 12.13 -4.97
N LEU A 70 2.50 12.17 -3.69
CA LEU A 70 3.62 13.01 -3.25
C LEU A 70 4.96 12.33 -3.52
N TYR A 71 5.88 13.05 -4.15
CA TYR A 71 7.27 12.64 -4.19
C TYR A 71 7.89 12.80 -2.79
N ARG A 72 8.43 11.72 -2.22
CA ARG A 72 9.02 11.71 -0.89
C ARG A 72 10.52 12.01 -0.96
N ASN A 73 10.95 13.12 -0.37
CA ASN A 73 12.35 13.39 -0.09
C ASN A 73 12.81 12.66 1.18
N LYS A 74 14.06 12.83 1.55
CA LYS A 74 14.64 12.19 2.75
C LYS A 74 13.81 12.45 4.02
N LEU A 75 13.46 13.70 4.28
CA LEU A 75 12.67 14.08 5.46
C LEU A 75 11.28 13.44 5.46
N ALA A 76 10.62 13.35 4.30
CA ALA A 76 9.32 12.72 4.17
C ALA A 76 9.37 11.20 4.40
N TRP A 77 10.48 10.54 4.03
CA TRP A 77 10.70 9.13 4.34
C TRP A 77 10.97 8.90 5.83
N GLU A 78 11.80 9.71 6.46
CA GLU A 78 12.04 9.67 7.91
C GLU A 78 10.74 9.89 8.70
N GLU A 79 9.89 10.80 8.26
CA GLU A 79 8.58 11.04 8.89
C GLU A 79 7.59 9.90 8.65
N TYR A 80 7.64 9.23 7.49
CA TYR A 80 6.75 8.11 7.16
C TYR A 80 6.99 6.90 8.07
N PHE A 81 8.24 6.63 8.48
CA PHE A 81 8.62 5.51 9.34
C PHE A 81 8.78 5.87 10.82
N ARG A 82 8.72 7.15 11.17
CA ARG A 82 9.10 7.71 12.47
C ARG A 82 8.57 6.97 13.71
N TRP A 83 7.34 6.47 13.65
CA TRP A 83 6.65 5.94 14.83
C TRP A 83 6.57 4.43 14.91
N ASP A 84 6.87 3.75 13.83
CA ASP A 84 6.66 2.31 13.68
C ASP A 84 7.76 1.65 12.82
N GLU A 85 8.96 2.21 12.83
CA GLU A 85 10.10 1.72 12.05
C GLU A 85 10.43 0.26 12.41
N ASP A 86 10.50 -0.07 13.69
CA ASP A 86 10.87 -1.39 14.18
C ASP A 86 9.83 -2.47 13.85
N ASP A 87 8.56 -2.09 13.75
CA ASP A 87 7.45 -3.02 13.48
C ASP A 87 7.12 -3.12 11.98
N THR A 88 7.64 -2.21 11.18
CA THR A 88 7.29 -2.08 9.77
C THR A 88 8.27 -2.85 8.88
N VAL A 89 7.72 -3.66 7.98
CA VAL A 89 8.47 -4.43 6.98
C VAL A 89 8.26 -3.82 5.61
N VAL A 90 9.35 -3.62 4.87
CA VAL A 90 9.34 -3.30 3.44
C VAL A 90 9.65 -4.56 2.65
N ALA A 91 8.77 -4.93 1.72
CA ALA A 91 8.91 -6.08 0.84
C ALA A 91 8.82 -5.63 -0.62
N ILE A 92 9.84 -5.94 -1.41
CA ILE A 92 9.91 -5.58 -2.85
C ILE A 92 9.74 -6.84 -3.69
N TYR A 93 8.88 -6.76 -4.69
CA TYR A 93 8.76 -7.77 -5.74
C TYR A 93 9.77 -7.50 -6.85
N TYR A 94 10.53 -8.53 -7.19
CA TYR A 94 11.47 -8.57 -8.30
C TYR A 94 10.99 -9.58 -9.34
N THR A 95 11.05 -9.20 -10.60
CA THR A 95 10.81 -10.13 -11.72
C THR A 95 11.88 -11.23 -11.74
N ALA A 96 11.68 -12.26 -12.55
CA ALA A 96 12.70 -13.31 -12.80
C ALA A 96 14.04 -12.78 -13.38
N LYS A 97 14.07 -11.51 -13.79
CA LYS A 97 15.29 -10.81 -14.30
C LYS A 97 15.89 -9.85 -13.27
N ASP A 98 15.54 -9.99 -11.99
CA ASP A 98 15.98 -9.12 -10.90
C ASP A 98 15.61 -7.64 -11.06
N VAL A 99 14.53 -7.33 -11.79
CA VAL A 99 14.02 -5.96 -11.93
C VAL A 99 12.94 -5.71 -10.87
N PRO A 100 13.08 -4.70 -10.00
CA PRO A 100 12.05 -4.35 -9.03
C PRO A 100 10.88 -3.68 -9.74
N THR A 101 9.65 -4.19 -9.53
CA THR A 101 8.43 -3.69 -10.18
C THR A 101 7.26 -3.44 -9.24
N GLY A 102 7.40 -3.75 -7.96
CA GLY A 102 6.40 -3.42 -6.95
C GLY A 102 6.93 -3.55 -5.54
N TYR A 103 6.22 -2.96 -4.58
CA TYR A 103 6.56 -3.11 -3.16
C TYR A 103 5.33 -3.04 -2.28
N MET A 104 5.48 -3.54 -1.07
CA MET A 104 4.52 -3.42 0.01
C MET A 104 5.21 -2.98 1.29
N VAL A 105 4.60 -2.06 2.01
CA VAL A 105 4.96 -1.66 3.37
C VAL A 105 3.86 -2.17 4.29
N TYR A 106 4.21 -3.02 5.25
CA TYR A 106 3.22 -3.67 6.11
C TYR A 106 3.77 -3.94 7.52
N MET A 107 2.87 -4.23 8.43
CA MET A 107 3.16 -4.75 9.77
C MET A 107 2.18 -5.85 10.13
N ILE A 108 2.54 -6.75 11.03
CA ILE A 108 1.64 -7.78 11.57
C ILE A 108 1.49 -7.54 13.06
N SER A 109 0.25 -7.40 13.50
CA SER A 109 -0.08 -7.27 14.92
C SER A 109 -1.45 -7.87 15.21
N SER A 110 -1.59 -8.59 16.32
CA SER A 110 -2.85 -9.21 16.74
C SER A 110 -3.50 -10.05 15.63
N ASP A 111 -2.71 -10.88 14.95
CA ASP A 111 -3.12 -11.76 13.85
C ASP A 111 -3.71 -11.03 12.63
N ILE A 112 -3.37 -9.75 12.48
CA ILE A 112 -3.79 -8.91 11.36
C ILE A 112 -2.56 -8.41 10.60
N LEU A 113 -2.55 -8.60 9.27
CA LEU A 113 -1.58 -7.99 8.38
C LEU A 113 -2.09 -6.62 7.94
N HIS A 114 -1.45 -5.57 8.42
CA HIS A 114 -1.77 -4.18 8.09
C HIS A 114 -0.92 -3.71 6.92
N VAL A 115 -1.51 -3.58 5.74
CA VAL A 115 -0.85 -2.99 4.57
C VAL A 115 -0.92 -1.47 4.69
N LYS A 116 0.20 -0.82 5.02
CA LYS A 116 0.32 0.64 5.04
C LYS A 116 0.30 1.23 3.63
N GLU A 117 1.01 0.58 2.72
CA GLU A 117 1.11 0.99 1.32
C GLU A 117 1.46 -0.23 0.45
N MET A 118 0.81 -0.38 -0.69
CA MET A 118 1.15 -1.34 -1.72
C MET A 118 1.15 -0.63 -3.07
N ILE A 119 2.29 -0.69 -3.76
CA ILE A 119 2.50 -0.06 -5.07
C ILE A 119 3.07 -1.08 -6.03
N TYR A 120 2.54 -1.10 -7.24
CA TYR A 120 2.99 -1.96 -8.32
C TYR A 120 2.99 -1.20 -9.64
N LEU A 121 3.96 -1.49 -10.50
CA LEU A 121 4.11 -0.87 -11.82
C LEU A 121 3.47 -1.71 -12.92
N ASP A 122 3.19 -2.98 -12.62
CA ASP A 122 2.60 -3.95 -13.53
C ASP A 122 1.76 -5.00 -12.77
N ARG A 123 1.06 -5.83 -13.54
CA ARG A 123 0.18 -6.88 -13.01
C ARG A 123 0.96 -8.02 -12.35
N GLU A 124 2.13 -8.37 -12.86
CA GLU A 124 2.98 -9.42 -12.29
C GLU A 124 3.37 -9.07 -10.85
N ALA A 125 3.82 -7.84 -10.62
CA ALA A 125 4.15 -7.37 -9.27
C ALA A 125 2.93 -7.35 -8.34
N GLN A 126 1.77 -6.91 -8.83
CA GLN A 126 0.53 -6.93 -8.06
C GLN A 126 0.20 -8.34 -7.58
N LEU A 127 0.17 -9.30 -8.48
CA LEU A 127 -0.12 -10.70 -8.17
C LEU A 127 0.95 -11.32 -7.26
N GLY A 128 2.23 -11.04 -7.51
CA GLY A 128 3.33 -11.52 -6.68
C GLY A 128 3.30 -10.98 -5.25
N LEU A 129 2.83 -9.75 -5.04
CA LEU A 129 2.63 -9.19 -3.71
C LEU A 129 1.43 -9.84 -2.99
N TRP A 130 0.34 -10.16 -3.70
CA TRP A 130 -0.78 -10.93 -3.14
C TRP A 130 -0.36 -12.37 -2.79
N GLU A 131 0.43 -13.03 -3.63
CA GLU A 131 1.02 -14.33 -3.31
C GLU A 131 1.89 -14.27 -2.05
N TYR A 132 2.65 -13.19 -1.89
CA TYR A 132 3.46 -12.98 -0.70
C TYR A 132 2.60 -12.80 0.56
N ILE A 133 1.47 -12.09 0.48
CA ILE A 133 0.51 -11.97 1.58
C ILE A 133 -0.05 -13.36 1.93
N HIS A 134 -0.45 -14.14 0.93
CA HIS A 134 -0.97 -15.50 1.14
C HIS A 134 0.00 -16.42 1.88
N LYS A 135 1.32 -16.26 1.69
CA LYS A 135 2.34 -17.04 2.43
C LYS A 135 2.36 -16.76 3.95
N HIS A 136 1.60 -15.78 4.42
CA HIS A 136 1.41 -15.49 5.83
C HIS A 136 0.08 -16.02 6.40
N ASP A 137 -0.71 -16.77 5.63
CA ASP A 137 -2.05 -17.26 5.99
C ASP A 137 -2.12 -17.96 7.35
N SER A 138 -1.09 -18.76 7.68
CA SER A 138 -0.99 -19.45 8.97
C SER A 138 -0.70 -18.53 10.18
N MET A 139 -0.44 -17.26 9.96
CA MET A 139 -0.05 -16.27 10.97
C MET A 139 -1.05 -15.12 11.12
N ILE A 140 -2.05 -15.07 10.26
CA ILE A 140 -2.99 -13.94 10.19
C ILE A 140 -4.41 -14.44 9.96
N ASP A 141 -5.39 -13.76 10.54
CA ASP A 141 -6.82 -13.99 10.31
C ASP A 141 -7.40 -12.99 9.31
N GLU A 142 -6.81 -11.81 9.23
CA GLU A 142 -7.27 -10.71 8.37
C GLU A 142 -6.12 -9.96 7.70
N VAL A 143 -6.42 -9.38 6.54
CA VAL A 143 -5.60 -8.37 5.89
C VAL A 143 -6.37 -7.06 5.84
N ARG A 144 -5.79 -5.99 6.36
CA ARG A 144 -6.34 -4.64 6.33
C ARG A 144 -5.42 -3.71 5.57
N GLY A 145 -5.97 -2.93 4.67
CA GLY A 145 -5.13 -2.04 3.89
C GLY A 145 -5.88 -0.86 3.30
N ASN A 146 -5.11 -0.09 2.56
CA ASN A 146 -5.62 1.05 1.81
C ASN A 146 -5.31 0.86 0.33
N ASN A 147 -6.21 1.32 -0.52
CA ASN A 147 -5.99 1.35 -1.95
C ASN A 147 -6.46 2.67 -2.55
N TYR A 148 -6.05 2.94 -3.77
CA TYR A 148 -6.59 4.06 -4.54
C TYR A 148 -8.06 3.81 -4.86
N TYR A 149 -8.86 4.86 -4.80
CA TYR A 149 -10.30 4.78 -5.05
C TYR A 149 -10.65 4.18 -6.43
N SER A 150 -9.78 4.38 -7.42
CA SER A 150 -9.97 3.88 -8.78
C SER A 150 -9.52 2.41 -8.98
N GLU A 151 -8.99 1.78 -7.96
CA GLU A 151 -8.49 0.40 -8.03
C GLU A 151 -9.13 -0.48 -6.94
N PRO A 152 -10.41 -0.85 -7.09
CA PRO A 152 -11.09 -1.73 -6.14
C PRO A 152 -10.48 -3.13 -6.18
N ILE A 153 -10.16 -3.68 -5.01
CA ILE A 153 -9.51 -4.99 -4.89
C ILE A 153 -10.47 -6.17 -4.99
N ALA A 154 -11.76 -5.95 -4.79
CA ALA A 154 -12.78 -7.00 -4.81
C ALA A 154 -12.74 -7.85 -6.08
N PHE A 155 -12.43 -7.24 -7.23
CA PHE A 155 -12.32 -7.95 -8.51
C PHE A 155 -11.11 -8.89 -8.63
N GLU A 156 -10.16 -8.76 -7.71
CA GLU A 156 -8.94 -9.58 -7.67
C GLU A 156 -9.10 -10.84 -6.82
N LEU A 157 -10.17 -10.91 -6.04
CA LEU A 157 -10.42 -11.96 -5.06
C LEU A 157 -11.39 -13.00 -5.62
N ASP A 158 -11.14 -14.28 -5.31
CA ASP A 158 -12.06 -15.38 -5.65
C ASP A 158 -13.39 -15.23 -4.90
N ASP A 159 -13.36 -14.73 -3.68
CA ASP A 159 -14.52 -14.33 -2.89
C ASP A 159 -14.48 -12.81 -2.70
N SER A 160 -15.37 -12.11 -3.40
CA SER A 160 -15.47 -10.66 -3.41
C SER A 160 -16.36 -10.06 -2.31
N ASP A 161 -16.91 -10.88 -1.40
CA ASP A 161 -17.69 -10.39 -0.26
C ASP A 161 -16.77 -9.83 0.83
N ILE A 162 -16.19 -8.68 0.55
CA ILE A 162 -15.24 -7.97 1.41
C ILE A 162 -15.81 -6.66 1.93
N LYS A 163 -15.21 -6.17 3.00
CA LYS A 163 -15.58 -4.85 3.54
C LYS A 163 -14.69 -3.77 2.93
N GLU A 164 -15.27 -2.96 2.06
CA GLU A 164 -14.65 -1.75 1.55
C GLU A 164 -15.31 -0.50 2.14
N THR A 165 -14.51 0.50 2.49
CA THR A 165 -15.00 1.78 3.00
C THR A 165 -14.28 2.92 2.30
N ILE A 166 -15.04 3.80 1.67
CA ILE A 166 -14.53 4.99 0.98
C ILE A 166 -14.77 6.21 1.87
N ARG A 167 -13.73 6.99 2.07
CA ARG A 167 -13.79 8.24 2.84
C ARG A 167 -13.13 9.38 2.07
N PRO A 168 -13.67 10.60 2.15
CA PRO A 168 -12.99 11.81 1.68
C PRO A 168 -11.65 11.99 2.38
N TYR A 169 -10.63 12.38 1.58
CA TYR A 169 -9.25 12.50 2.02
C TYR A 169 -8.62 13.82 1.55
#